data_3dc00408877a7c81f7e68f5abcd466de
#
_entry.id   3dc00408877a7c81f7e68f5abcd466de
#
_cell.length_a   1.000
_cell.length_b   1.000
_cell.length_c   1.000
_cell.angle_alpha   90.00
_cell.angle_beta   90.00
_cell.angle_gamma   90.00
#
_symmetry.space_group_name_H-M   'P 1'
#
loop_
_entity.id
_entity.type
_entity.pdbx_description
1 polymer ?
#
loop_
_entity_poly.entity_id
_entity_poly.type
_entity_poly.pdbx_seq_one_letter_code
_entity_poly.pdbx_strand_id
1 'polypeptide(L)'
;MINQKKNLKRKFGSNGFTLIEILIVVMVLGILAMVIVPQITVSTTDAKNSTLETNLVAMRNAIELYYVEHNSTYPGMTTDAGVAIAASWATASAAPTVKQLTQFTEVNGAVSTTKTATAKYGPYIKGDTFPANPFSATAVATAVKCGDSAIITVVTTDGTTGWMYYPQIGKILANHL
;
A
#
# COMPACT_ATOMS: atom_id res chain seq x y z
N MET A 1 72.16 31.83 22.44
CA MET A 1 71.06 32.56 21.80
C MET A 1 69.81 31.65 21.84
N ILE A 2 68.88 31.88 22.77
CA ILE A 2 67.66 31.06 22.95
C ILE A 2 66.51 31.84 22.34
N ASN A 3 65.97 31.32 21.30
CA ASN A 3 64.87 31.94 20.52
C ASN A 3 63.52 31.59 21.17
N GLN A 4 62.92 32.53 21.86
CA GLN A 4 61.59 32.41 22.48
C GLN A 4 60.51 32.54 21.41
N LYS A 5 59.86 31.40 21.00
CA LYS A 5 58.69 31.46 20.19
C LYS A 5 57.52 31.99 21.03
N LYS A 6 57.02 33.17 20.71
CA LYS A 6 55.85 33.81 21.29
C LYS A 6 54.60 33.09 20.80
N ASN A 7 53.97 32.29 21.65
CA ASN A 7 52.69 31.67 21.39
C ASN A 7 51.56 32.72 21.42
N LEU A 8 51.14 33.19 20.28
CA LEU A 8 49.95 34.02 20.10
C LEU A 8 48.69 33.15 20.29
N LYS A 9 48.15 33.11 21.50
CA LYS A 9 46.78 32.57 21.75
C LYS A 9 45.78 33.53 21.11
N ARG A 10 45.21 33.14 19.99
CA ARG A 10 44.03 33.80 19.43
C ARG A 10 42.87 33.61 20.42
N LYS A 11 42.45 34.68 21.09
CA LYS A 11 41.19 34.74 21.82
C LYS A 11 40.08 34.75 20.79
N PHE A 12 39.39 33.60 20.60
CA PHE A 12 38.11 33.59 19.96
C PHE A 12 37.13 34.30 20.91
N GLY A 13 36.67 35.47 20.54
CA GLY A 13 35.61 36.17 21.24
C GLY A 13 34.34 35.30 21.17
N SER A 14 33.90 34.74 22.27
CA SER A 14 32.61 34.10 22.39
C SER A 14 31.55 35.21 22.43
N ASN A 15 31.03 35.59 21.27
CA ASN A 15 29.82 36.41 21.22
C ASN A 15 28.67 35.53 21.68
N GLY A 16 28.23 35.67 22.92
CA GLY A 16 27.02 35.01 23.43
C GLY A 16 25.79 35.63 22.80
N PHE A 17 24.82 34.78 22.45
CA PHE A 17 23.52 35.23 21.98
C PHE A 17 22.76 36.01 23.03
N THR A 18 22.12 37.07 22.62
CA THR A 18 21.24 37.87 23.52
C THR A 18 19.90 37.18 23.71
N LEU A 19 19.28 37.35 24.86
CA LEU A 19 17.96 36.78 25.17
C LEU A 19 16.88 37.26 24.17
N ILE A 20 16.98 38.50 23.71
CA ILE A 20 16.07 39.09 22.74
C ILE A 20 16.23 38.47 21.33
N GLU A 21 17.44 38.11 20.93
CA GLU A 21 17.72 37.44 19.65
C GLU A 21 17.03 36.09 19.56
N ILE A 22 17.10 35.28 20.61
CA ILE A 22 16.40 34.00 20.68
C ILE A 22 14.90 34.21 20.77
N LEU A 23 14.40 35.22 21.49
CA LEU A 23 12.97 35.54 21.60
C LEU A 23 12.38 35.84 20.24
N ILE A 24 13.03 36.69 19.44
CA ILE A 24 12.56 37.05 18.09
C ILE A 24 12.56 35.82 17.17
N VAL A 25 13.57 34.99 17.21
CA VAL A 25 13.68 33.78 16.39
C VAL A 25 12.55 32.81 16.69
N VAL A 26 12.28 32.52 17.98
CA VAL A 26 11.19 31.58 18.32
C VAL A 26 9.81 32.15 17.99
N MET A 27 9.63 33.47 18.11
CA MET A 27 8.37 34.15 17.72
C MET A 27 8.13 34.02 16.21
N VAL A 28 9.14 34.26 15.37
CA VAL A 28 9.03 34.13 13.91
C VAL A 28 8.80 32.67 13.52
N LEU A 29 9.52 31.72 14.12
CA LEU A 29 9.31 30.30 13.88
C LEU A 29 7.91 29.85 14.27
N GLY A 30 7.35 30.37 15.36
CA GLY A 30 5.96 30.10 15.78
C GLY A 30 4.91 30.55 14.77
N ILE A 31 5.09 31.76 14.21
CA ILE A 31 4.19 32.29 13.16
C ILE A 31 4.29 31.45 11.88
N LEU A 32 5.50 31.11 11.44
CA LEU A 32 5.70 30.26 10.25
C LEU A 32 5.12 28.86 10.43
N ALA A 33 5.31 28.25 11.61
CA ALA A 33 4.78 26.93 11.90
C ALA A 33 3.23 26.90 11.83
N MET A 34 2.56 27.94 12.29
CA MET A 34 1.09 28.04 12.27
C MET A 34 0.50 28.00 10.85
N VAL A 35 1.23 28.50 9.85
CA VAL A 35 0.77 28.53 8.45
C VAL A 35 1.14 27.23 7.72
N ILE A 36 2.30 26.64 8.02
CA ILE A 36 2.82 25.48 7.28
C ILE A 36 2.13 24.17 7.67
N VAL A 37 1.82 23.98 8.97
CA VAL A 37 1.25 22.71 9.47
C VAL A 37 -0.06 22.32 8.76
N PRO A 38 -1.08 23.18 8.58
CA PRO A 38 -2.32 22.79 7.90
C PRO A 38 -2.10 22.44 6.42
N GLN A 39 -1.15 23.07 5.75
CA GLN A 39 -0.86 22.79 4.32
C GLN A 39 -0.26 21.40 4.11
N ILE A 40 0.58 20.93 5.03
CA ILE A 40 1.20 19.59 4.94
C ILE A 40 0.14 18.50 5.12
N THR A 41 -0.81 18.67 6.04
CA THR A 41 -1.87 17.67 6.27
C THR A 41 -2.78 17.49 5.07
N VAL A 42 -3.20 18.55 4.40
CA VAL A 42 -3.99 18.48 3.16
C VAL A 42 -3.20 17.78 2.06
N SER A 43 -1.95 18.19 1.82
CA SER A 43 -1.11 17.61 0.78
C SER A 43 -0.84 16.11 0.99
N THR A 44 -0.68 15.65 2.24
CA THR A 44 -0.50 14.22 2.53
C THR A 44 -1.76 13.40 2.29
N THR A 45 -2.93 13.96 2.55
CA THR A 45 -4.21 13.30 2.27
C THR A 45 -4.45 13.16 0.77
N ASP A 46 -4.17 14.21 -0.01
CA ASP A 46 -4.28 14.19 -1.47
C ASP A 46 -3.31 13.18 -2.10
N ALA A 47 -2.08 13.09 -1.59
CA ALA A 47 -1.11 12.08 -2.02
C ALA A 47 -1.58 10.65 -1.71
N LYS A 48 -2.21 10.42 -0.54
CA LYS A 48 -2.81 9.13 -0.18
C LYS A 48 -3.98 8.77 -1.10
N ASN A 49 -4.87 9.72 -1.40
CA ASN A 49 -5.98 9.51 -2.32
C ASN A 49 -5.49 9.12 -3.72
N SER A 50 -4.53 9.85 -4.27
CA SER A 50 -3.94 9.56 -5.57
C SER A 50 -3.27 8.18 -5.62
N THR A 51 -2.54 7.81 -4.54
CA THR A 51 -1.94 6.48 -4.40
C THR A 51 -2.99 5.38 -4.35
N LEU A 52 -4.06 5.58 -3.57
CA LEU A 52 -5.17 4.65 -3.46
C LEU A 52 -5.83 4.39 -4.81
N GLU A 53 -6.14 5.46 -5.54
CA GLU A 53 -6.76 5.37 -6.86
C GLU A 53 -5.87 4.63 -7.87
N THR A 54 -4.58 4.96 -7.89
CA THR A 54 -3.59 4.28 -8.74
C THR A 54 -3.52 2.78 -8.42
N ASN A 55 -3.47 2.40 -7.15
CA ASN A 55 -3.45 1.01 -6.71
C ASN A 55 -4.74 0.28 -7.10
N LEU A 56 -5.91 0.92 -6.92
CA LEU A 56 -7.20 0.34 -7.31
C LEU A 56 -7.28 0.08 -8.83
N VAL A 57 -6.85 1.03 -9.64
CA VAL A 57 -6.82 0.87 -11.11
C VAL A 57 -5.90 -0.27 -11.50
N ALA A 58 -4.69 -0.34 -10.93
CA ALA A 58 -3.74 -1.42 -11.21
C ALA A 58 -4.30 -2.79 -10.85
N MET A 59 -4.91 -2.92 -9.66
CA MET A 59 -5.52 -4.19 -9.22
C MET A 59 -6.72 -4.59 -10.07
N ARG A 60 -7.60 -3.66 -10.45
CA ARG A 60 -8.72 -3.93 -11.35
C ARG A 60 -8.24 -4.43 -12.70
N ASN A 61 -7.24 -3.79 -13.27
CA ASN A 61 -6.66 -4.24 -14.54
C ASN A 61 -6.05 -5.64 -14.43
N ALA A 62 -5.37 -5.95 -13.32
CA ALA A 62 -4.80 -7.27 -13.05
C ALA A 62 -5.90 -8.35 -12.94
N ILE A 63 -7.01 -8.05 -12.26
CA ILE A 63 -8.16 -8.94 -12.10
C ILE A 63 -8.84 -9.22 -13.46
N GLU A 64 -9.05 -8.18 -14.28
CA GLU A 64 -9.66 -8.34 -15.59
C GLU A 64 -8.75 -9.09 -16.57
N LEU A 65 -7.43 -8.86 -16.52
CA LEU A 65 -6.48 -9.61 -17.34
C LEU A 65 -6.46 -11.09 -16.95
N TYR A 66 -6.47 -11.39 -15.64
CA TYR A 66 -6.60 -12.76 -15.15
C TYR A 66 -7.88 -13.41 -15.68
N TYR A 67 -9.03 -12.72 -15.58
CA TYR A 67 -10.32 -13.20 -16.04
C TYR A 67 -10.32 -13.60 -17.53
N VAL A 68 -9.72 -12.77 -18.38
CA VAL A 68 -9.59 -13.06 -19.81
C VAL A 68 -8.73 -14.30 -20.10
N GLU A 69 -7.65 -14.48 -19.34
CA GLU A 69 -6.70 -15.59 -19.54
C GLU A 69 -7.15 -16.91 -18.89
N HIS A 70 -8.14 -16.89 -17.99
CA HIS A 70 -8.60 -18.03 -17.18
C HIS A 70 -10.05 -18.44 -17.48
N ASN A 71 -10.42 -18.50 -18.75
CA ASN A 71 -11.73 -18.94 -19.21
C ASN A 71 -12.91 -18.21 -18.53
N SER A 72 -12.83 -16.89 -18.40
CA SER A 72 -13.83 -16.06 -17.73
C SER A 72 -14.08 -16.45 -16.27
N THR A 73 -13.02 -16.86 -15.57
CA THR A 73 -13.04 -17.17 -14.14
C THR A 73 -12.24 -16.13 -13.37
N TYR A 74 -12.85 -15.48 -12.40
CA TYR A 74 -12.16 -14.49 -11.56
C TYR A 74 -11.19 -15.14 -10.57
N PRO A 75 -10.11 -14.44 -10.16
CA PRO A 75 -9.21 -14.95 -9.14
C PRO A 75 -9.94 -15.17 -7.82
N GLY A 76 -9.58 -16.23 -7.08
CA GLY A 76 -10.28 -16.63 -5.86
C GLY A 76 -11.50 -17.51 -6.06
N MET A 77 -11.92 -17.77 -7.31
CA MET A 77 -12.99 -18.73 -7.63
C MET A 77 -12.50 -20.17 -7.62
N THR A 78 -11.21 -20.38 -7.61
CA THR A 78 -10.55 -21.70 -7.50
C THR A 78 -9.52 -21.69 -6.37
N THR A 79 -9.23 -22.87 -5.84
CA THR A 79 -8.15 -23.07 -4.86
C THR A 79 -6.77 -22.92 -5.53
N ASP A 80 -5.71 -22.93 -4.72
CA ASP A 80 -4.30 -22.94 -5.18
C ASP A 80 -3.98 -24.15 -6.11
N ALA A 81 -4.78 -25.21 -6.02
CA ALA A 81 -4.68 -26.40 -6.88
C ALA A 81 -5.57 -26.35 -8.12
N GLY A 82 -6.25 -25.24 -8.40
CA GLY A 82 -7.13 -25.07 -9.55
C GLY A 82 -8.49 -25.77 -9.42
N VAL A 83 -8.91 -26.11 -8.20
CA VAL A 83 -10.22 -26.75 -7.95
C VAL A 83 -11.24 -25.65 -7.61
N ALA A 84 -12.42 -25.70 -8.25
CA ALA A 84 -13.50 -24.73 -8.02
C ALA A 84 -13.93 -24.70 -6.54
N ILE A 85 -14.10 -23.50 -5.99
CA ILE A 85 -14.58 -23.29 -4.62
C ILE A 85 -16.10 -23.22 -4.65
N ALA A 86 -16.76 -24.19 -3.99
CA ALA A 86 -18.21 -24.43 -4.17
C ALA A 86 -19.11 -23.73 -3.14
N ALA A 87 -18.65 -23.26 -1.97
CA ALA A 87 -19.62 -22.98 -0.91
C ALA A 87 -19.37 -21.83 0.07
N SER A 88 -18.18 -21.32 0.28
CA SER A 88 -17.96 -20.24 1.25
C SER A 88 -16.82 -19.33 0.82
N TRP A 89 -17.18 -18.31 0.08
CA TRP A 89 -16.27 -17.41 -0.59
C TRP A 89 -15.48 -16.51 0.40
N ALA A 90 -16.07 -16.18 1.54
CA ALA A 90 -15.52 -15.20 2.47
C ALA A 90 -14.20 -15.62 3.13
N THR A 91 -14.03 -16.91 3.40
CA THR A 91 -12.82 -17.44 4.08
C THR A 91 -11.87 -18.19 3.16
N ALA A 92 -12.39 -18.84 2.12
CA ALA A 92 -11.59 -19.70 1.25
C ALA A 92 -10.87 -18.94 0.12
N SER A 93 -11.38 -17.78 -0.29
CA SER A 93 -10.94 -17.09 -1.51
C SER A 93 -9.81 -16.07 -1.32
N ALA A 94 -9.54 -15.60 -0.10
CA ALA A 94 -8.57 -14.52 0.12
C ALA A 94 -7.12 -14.94 -0.22
N ALA A 95 -6.66 -16.08 0.29
CA ALA A 95 -5.31 -16.56 0.05
C ALA A 95 -5.11 -16.99 -1.42
N PRO A 96 -5.99 -17.79 -2.04
CA PRO A 96 -5.93 -18.07 -3.47
C PRO A 96 -5.94 -16.82 -4.34
N THR A 97 -6.79 -15.82 -4.05
CA THR A 97 -6.84 -14.57 -4.80
C THR A 97 -5.49 -13.86 -4.87
N VAL A 98 -4.82 -13.72 -3.72
CA VAL A 98 -3.50 -13.08 -3.66
C VAL A 98 -2.48 -13.87 -4.47
N LYS A 99 -2.39 -15.18 -4.28
CA LYS A 99 -1.43 -16.03 -4.98
C LYS A 99 -1.67 -16.07 -6.49
N GLN A 100 -2.93 -16.17 -6.92
CA GLN A 100 -3.30 -16.19 -8.34
C GLN A 100 -2.96 -14.89 -9.06
N LEU A 101 -2.93 -13.77 -8.36
CA LEU A 101 -2.55 -12.49 -8.95
C LEU A 101 -1.04 -12.18 -8.82
N THR A 102 -0.33 -12.79 -7.87
CA THR A 102 1.09 -12.49 -7.59
C THR A 102 2.06 -13.59 -8.06
N GLN A 103 1.56 -14.76 -8.45
CA GLN A 103 2.38 -15.89 -8.90
C GLN A 103 1.99 -16.32 -10.33
N PHE A 104 2.72 -17.30 -10.86
CA PHE A 104 2.35 -17.93 -12.15
C PHE A 104 1.14 -18.83 -11.96
N THR A 105 0.31 -18.91 -13.00
CA THR A 105 -0.93 -19.68 -12.96
C THR A 105 -1.12 -20.53 -14.20
N GLU A 106 -1.82 -21.65 -14.03
CA GLU A 106 -2.40 -22.45 -15.10
C GLU A 106 -3.79 -21.90 -15.48
N VAL A 107 -4.29 -22.29 -16.62
CA VAL A 107 -5.61 -21.85 -17.12
C VAL A 107 -6.77 -22.18 -16.16
N ASN A 108 -6.64 -23.23 -15.34
CA ASN A 108 -7.60 -23.61 -14.30
C ASN A 108 -7.44 -22.85 -12.98
N GLY A 109 -6.46 -21.96 -12.87
CA GLY A 109 -6.16 -21.18 -11.68
C GLY A 109 -5.21 -21.84 -10.68
N ALA A 110 -4.62 -23.00 -11.00
CA ALA A 110 -3.57 -23.59 -10.16
C ALA A 110 -2.32 -22.71 -10.16
N VAL A 111 -1.74 -22.49 -8.97
CA VAL A 111 -0.63 -21.57 -8.77
C VAL A 111 0.74 -22.28 -8.76
N SER A 112 1.76 -21.59 -9.24
CA SER A 112 3.15 -22.01 -9.22
C SER A 112 4.07 -20.84 -8.92
N THR A 113 5.07 -21.04 -8.08
CA THR A 113 6.13 -20.04 -7.82
C THR A 113 7.10 -19.86 -8.98
N THR A 114 7.14 -20.82 -9.91
CA THR A 114 7.99 -20.79 -11.07
C THR A 114 7.18 -20.94 -12.35
N LYS A 115 7.63 -20.27 -13.42
CA LYS A 115 7.02 -20.42 -14.74
C LYS A 115 7.28 -21.82 -15.28
N THR A 116 6.21 -22.51 -15.69
CA THR A 116 6.27 -23.85 -16.30
C THR A 116 5.57 -23.88 -17.67
N ALA A 117 5.55 -25.02 -18.33
CA ALA A 117 4.82 -25.17 -19.59
C ALA A 117 3.29 -25.01 -19.42
N THR A 118 2.76 -25.40 -18.27
CA THR A 118 1.33 -25.28 -17.91
C THR A 118 1.02 -23.99 -17.15
N ALA A 119 1.81 -23.63 -16.13
CA ALA A 119 1.71 -22.37 -15.37
C ALA A 119 2.45 -21.25 -16.13
N LYS A 120 1.84 -20.76 -17.19
CA LYS A 120 2.43 -19.80 -18.13
C LYS A 120 1.89 -18.39 -18.01
N TYR A 121 0.77 -18.19 -17.31
CA TYR A 121 0.12 -16.91 -17.10
C TYR A 121 0.64 -16.19 -15.85
N GLY A 122 0.48 -14.87 -15.78
CA GLY A 122 0.93 -14.06 -14.63
C GLY A 122 2.46 -13.93 -14.50
N PRO A 123 2.99 -13.41 -13.36
CA PRO A 123 2.21 -12.71 -12.34
C PRO A 123 1.61 -11.39 -12.84
N TYR A 124 0.40 -11.05 -12.40
CA TYR A 124 -0.34 -9.84 -12.79
C TYR A 124 -0.02 -8.64 -11.90
N ILE A 125 0.33 -8.93 -10.66
CA ILE A 125 0.81 -7.95 -9.67
C ILE A 125 2.23 -8.35 -9.29
N LYS A 126 3.17 -7.41 -9.38
CA LYS A 126 4.56 -7.64 -9.02
C LYS A 126 4.73 -7.66 -7.50
N GLY A 127 5.35 -8.72 -6.98
CA GLY A 127 5.57 -8.95 -5.55
C GLY A 127 4.67 -10.05 -5.00
N ASP A 128 4.82 -10.38 -3.72
CA ASP A 128 4.13 -11.50 -3.07
C ASP A 128 2.81 -11.09 -2.39
N THR A 129 2.52 -9.79 -2.35
CA THR A 129 1.36 -9.20 -1.69
C THR A 129 0.72 -8.12 -2.56
N PHE A 130 -0.51 -7.76 -2.23
CA PHE A 130 -1.16 -6.61 -2.84
C PHE A 130 -0.47 -5.31 -2.43
N PRO A 131 -0.57 -4.24 -3.24
CA PRO A 131 -0.11 -2.91 -2.85
C PRO A 131 -0.79 -2.47 -1.55
N ALA A 132 -0.08 -1.68 -0.73
CA ALA A 132 -0.63 -1.21 0.53
C ALA A 132 -1.75 -0.19 0.32
N ASN A 133 -2.85 -0.32 1.06
CA ASN A 133 -3.85 0.73 1.18
C ASN A 133 -3.31 1.83 2.10
N PRO A 134 -3.11 3.07 1.62
CA PRO A 134 -2.49 4.15 2.38
C PRO A 134 -3.34 4.66 3.57
N PHE A 135 -4.61 4.25 3.65
CA PHE A 135 -5.52 4.62 4.74
C PHE A 135 -5.67 3.53 5.81
N SER A 136 -5.16 2.32 5.55
CA SER A 136 -5.22 1.22 6.51
C SER A 136 -3.98 1.19 7.41
N ALA A 137 -4.11 0.59 8.59
CA ALA A 137 -2.95 0.34 9.46
C ALA A 137 -1.91 -0.52 8.74
N THR A 138 -0.63 -0.23 8.94
CA THR A 138 0.49 -0.87 8.23
C THR A 138 0.43 -2.40 8.27
N ALA A 139 0.03 -2.98 9.41
CA ALA A 139 -0.05 -4.43 9.60
C ALA A 139 -1.08 -5.14 8.70
N VAL A 140 -2.12 -4.43 8.24
CA VAL A 140 -3.22 -5.00 7.44
C VAL A 140 -3.37 -4.32 6.08
N ALA A 141 -2.53 -3.34 5.76
CA ALA A 141 -2.67 -2.52 4.57
C ALA A 141 -2.62 -3.30 3.25
N THR A 142 -1.91 -4.43 3.21
CA THR A 142 -1.82 -5.33 2.05
C THR A 142 -2.78 -6.52 2.12
N ALA A 143 -3.46 -6.71 3.26
CA ALA A 143 -4.36 -7.83 3.49
C ALA A 143 -5.67 -7.67 2.70
N VAL A 144 -6.20 -8.79 2.25
CA VAL A 144 -7.45 -8.89 1.49
C VAL A 144 -8.46 -9.67 2.30
N LYS A 145 -9.68 -9.17 2.36
CA LYS A 145 -10.85 -9.90 2.84
C LYS A 145 -11.78 -10.15 1.66
N CYS A 146 -12.24 -11.38 1.50
CA CYS A 146 -13.23 -11.70 0.47
C CYS A 146 -14.65 -11.57 1.01
N GLY A 147 -15.51 -10.94 0.22
CA GLY A 147 -16.94 -10.85 0.50
C GLY A 147 -17.71 -11.99 -0.16
N ASP A 148 -18.81 -12.37 0.45
CA ASP A 148 -19.73 -13.39 -0.06
C ASP A 148 -21.00 -12.73 -0.60
N SER A 149 -20.88 -12.09 -1.76
CA SER A 149 -22.05 -11.50 -2.42
C SER A 149 -21.86 -11.43 -3.93
N ALA A 150 -22.80 -12.03 -4.65
CA ALA A 150 -22.93 -11.88 -6.10
C ALA A 150 -23.61 -10.53 -6.48
N ILE A 151 -24.25 -9.86 -5.53
CA ILE A 151 -24.98 -8.61 -5.73
C ILE A 151 -24.50 -7.60 -4.69
N ILE A 152 -23.75 -6.59 -5.12
CA ILE A 152 -23.31 -5.52 -4.23
C ILE A 152 -24.42 -4.48 -4.06
N THR A 153 -25.36 -4.75 -3.18
CA THR A 153 -26.31 -3.75 -2.71
C THR A 153 -25.79 -2.99 -1.47
N VAL A 154 -24.94 -3.61 -0.68
CA VAL A 154 -24.31 -2.98 0.49
C VAL A 154 -22.86 -3.42 0.57
N VAL A 155 -21.94 -2.52 0.25
CA VAL A 155 -20.52 -2.72 0.50
C VAL A 155 -20.25 -2.28 1.94
N THR A 156 -20.08 -3.22 2.84
CA THR A 156 -19.64 -2.91 4.20
C THR A 156 -18.13 -2.97 4.26
N THR A 157 -17.51 -1.82 4.40
CA THR A 157 -16.11 -1.72 4.79
C THR A 157 -16.02 -1.83 6.32
N ASP A 158 -15.14 -2.65 6.84
CA ASP A 158 -15.00 -2.90 8.28
C ASP A 158 -13.64 -2.45 8.84
N GLY A 159 -12.77 -1.93 7.97
CA GLY A 159 -11.45 -1.44 8.36
C GLY A 159 -10.47 -2.52 8.86
N THR A 160 -10.84 -3.80 8.83
CA THR A 160 -10.00 -4.89 9.37
C THR A 160 -8.87 -5.31 8.44
N THR A 161 -8.98 -5.00 7.14
CA THR A 161 -7.97 -5.29 6.10
C THR A 161 -7.80 -4.09 5.20
N GLY A 162 -6.75 -4.08 4.36
CA GLY A 162 -6.54 -3.02 3.37
C GLY A 162 -7.58 -3.04 2.24
N TRP A 163 -7.98 -4.24 1.83
CA TRP A 163 -8.81 -4.44 0.65
C TRP A 163 -9.97 -5.37 0.91
N MET A 164 -11.10 -5.09 0.27
CA MET A 164 -12.27 -5.96 0.19
C MET A 164 -12.44 -6.40 -1.26
N TYR A 165 -12.54 -7.71 -1.49
CA TYR A 165 -12.67 -8.30 -2.81
C TYR A 165 -13.88 -9.24 -2.90
N TYR A 166 -14.58 -9.20 -4.02
CA TYR A 166 -15.76 -10.03 -4.32
C TYR A 166 -15.47 -10.90 -5.53
N PRO A 167 -15.06 -12.16 -5.33
CA PRO A 167 -14.62 -13.06 -6.41
C PRO A 167 -15.70 -13.36 -7.45
N GLN A 168 -16.97 -13.42 -7.06
CA GLN A 168 -18.07 -13.75 -7.97
C GLN A 168 -18.27 -12.71 -9.08
N ILE A 169 -17.84 -11.47 -8.86
CA ILE A 169 -18.04 -10.35 -9.78
C ILE A 169 -16.74 -9.59 -10.09
N GLY A 170 -15.60 -10.08 -9.59
CA GLY A 170 -14.29 -9.47 -9.82
C GLY A 170 -14.10 -8.08 -9.22
N LYS A 171 -14.93 -7.65 -8.26
CA LYS A 171 -14.90 -6.28 -7.74
C LYS A 171 -13.98 -6.14 -6.54
N ILE A 172 -13.06 -5.17 -6.61
CA ILE A 172 -12.17 -4.81 -5.51
C ILE A 172 -12.41 -3.38 -5.05
N LEU A 173 -12.31 -3.16 -3.75
CA LEU A 173 -12.56 -1.89 -3.06
C LEU A 173 -11.53 -1.67 -1.95
N ALA A 174 -11.28 -0.42 -1.62
CA ALA A 174 -10.54 -0.07 -0.43
C ALA A 174 -11.41 -0.35 0.81
N ASN A 175 -10.84 -1.08 1.78
CA ASN A 175 -11.52 -1.45 3.02
C ASN A 175 -11.04 -0.55 4.16
N HIS A 176 -11.52 0.70 4.18
CA HIS A 176 -11.26 1.66 5.25
C HIS A 176 -12.58 2.35 5.63
N LEU A 177 -12.70 2.72 6.89
CA LEU A 177 -13.84 3.46 7.44
C LEU A 177 -13.71 4.94 7.13
#